data_378586899b826afacc6bbc26b26f4bfa
#
_entry.id   378586899b826afacc6bbc26b26f4bfa
#
_cell.length_a   1.000
_cell.length_b   1.000
_cell.length_c   1.000
_cell.angle_alpha   90.00
_cell.angle_beta   90.00
_cell.angle_gamma   90.00
#
_symmetry.space_group_name_H-M   'P 1'
#
loop_
_entity.id
_entity.type
_entity.pdbx_description
1 polymer ?
#
loop_
_entity_poly.entity_id
_entity_poly.type
_entity_poly.pdbx_seq_one_letter_code
_entity_poly.pdbx_strand_id
1 'polypeptide(L)'
;MKKLISLFAILAMVFSMQSCINSGDTPDATQTIALKGYNHIHEPAKVDAPLRNKAAKYEMDINLSQMTMTLKATGAIESDGEEISLVFNNIALKYDQTNGGFSFSLPEATPVTSDGNNYKVTDLNGSIAAYALSNSTASSMVTAITVLQISYTVNDKYDIFATLQTSTSATPEIYYTNCSTTTSAEGIAPFTTTVTTYLVNFITSTKANVTIVSAQFAQRMPQMTMVFPDVDVEMTASGYVFKADELIPKISDTPMPSHKVTNFRMETSSKGAVASVAFNCNIKGLNYSVAAMGKLLPSVKQNSEK
;
A
#
# COMPACT_ATOMS: atom_id res chain seq x y z
N MET A 1 10.43 22.08 13.31
CA MET A 1 11.72 22.12 12.61
C MET A 1 12.57 20.86 12.82
N LYS A 2 12.78 20.33 14.05
CA LYS A 2 13.64 19.12 14.26
C LYS A 2 13.12 17.83 13.60
N LYS A 3 11.81 17.63 13.43
CA LYS A 3 11.23 16.45 12.74
C LYS A 3 11.38 16.50 11.21
N LEU A 4 11.44 17.69 10.64
CA LEU A 4 11.62 17.88 9.18
C LEU A 4 13.03 17.47 8.74
N ILE A 5 14.05 17.81 9.56
CA ILE A 5 15.47 17.50 9.28
C ILE A 5 15.72 15.99 9.33
N SER A 6 15.05 15.26 10.23
CA SER A 6 15.20 13.81 10.36
C SER A 6 14.63 13.04 9.15
N LEU A 7 13.56 13.54 8.56
CA LEU A 7 12.90 12.87 7.43
C LEU A 7 13.61 13.13 6.10
N PHE A 8 14.12 14.35 5.89
CA PHE A 8 15.02 14.65 4.77
C PHE A 8 16.29 13.79 4.84
N ALA A 9 16.81 13.51 6.05
CA ALA A 9 17.94 12.62 6.23
C ALA A 9 17.61 11.15 5.88
N ILE A 10 16.42 10.66 6.18
CA ILE A 10 16.01 9.29 5.81
C ILE A 10 15.77 9.18 4.29
N LEU A 11 15.09 10.14 3.69
CA LEU A 11 14.92 10.20 2.25
C LEU A 11 16.28 10.34 1.54
N ALA A 12 17.18 11.23 2.04
CA ALA A 12 18.53 11.39 1.53
C ALA A 12 19.40 10.13 1.73
N MET A 13 19.20 9.34 2.80
CA MET A 13 19.96 8.10 3.00
C MET A 13 19.50 6.98 2.06
N VAL A 14 18.22 6.87 1.74
CA VAL A 14 17.73 5.94 0.71
C VAL A 14 18.33 6.32 -0.65
N PHE A 15 18.51 7.61 -0.86
CA PHE A 15 19.04 8.19 -2.07
C PHE A 15 20.58 8.12 -2.16
N SER A 16 21.31 8.08 -1.07
CA SER A 16 22.77 8.12 -1.10
C SER A 16 23.49 6.77 -1.25
N MET A 17 22.78 5.63 -1.15
CA MET A 17 23.43 4.31 -1.23
C MET A 17 23.68 3.81 -2.65
N GLN A 18 23.28 4.52 -3.70
CA GLN A 18 23.54 4.12 -5.08
C GLN A 18 24.41 5.08 -5.90
N SER A 19 24.90 6.19 -5.38
CA SER A 19 25.79 7.07 -6.14
C SER A 19 27.22 6.95 -5.65
N CYS A 20 28.04 6.22 -6.41
CA CYS A 20 29.47 6.45 -6.45
C CYS A 20 29.73 7.81 -7.07
N ILE A 21 30.25 8.69 -6.24
CA ILE A 21 30.55 10.10 -6.51
C ILE A 21 31.65 10.20 -7.58
N ASN A 22 31.37 10.95 -8.65
CA ASN A 22 32.38 11.70 -9.35
C ASN A 22 32.04 13.20 -9.23
N SER A 23 32.96 13.91 -8.58
CA SER A 23 32.84 15.33 -8.26
C SER A 23 32.95 16.21 -9.50
N GLY A 24 32.01 17.15 -9.69
CA GLY A 24 32.27 18.28 -10.54
C GLY A 24 31.14 19.09 -11.13
N ASP A 25 29.92 18.55 -11.26
CA ASP A 25 28.77 19.34 -11.70
C ASP A 25 27.61 19.13 -10.73
N THR A 26 26.85 20.20 -10.43
CA THR A 26 25.57 20.05 -9.73
C THR A 26 24.68 19.17 -10.58
N PRO A 27 24.48 17.89 -10.25
CA PRO A 27 23.67 17.03 -11.10
C PRO A 27 22.23 17.51 -10.98
N ASP A 28 21.54 17.62 -12.10
CA ASP A 28 20.09 17.48 -12.13
C ASP A 28 19.81 16.15 -11.41
N ALA A 29 19.40 16.24 -10.16
CA ALA A 29 19.33 15.09 -9.28
C ALA A 29 18.07 14.26 -9.61
N THR A 30 18.06 13.67 -10.81
CA THR A 30 17.07 12.69 -11.22
C THR A 30 17.51 11.34 -10.68
N GLN A 31 16.63 10.71 -9.94
CA GLN A 31 16.89 9.39 -9.38
C GLN A 31 15.88 8.37 -9.90
N THR A 32 16.41 7.27 -10.43
CA THR A 32 15.63 6.13 -10.87
C THR A 32 15.42 5.14 -9.75
N ILE A 33 14.16 4.81 -9.46
CA ILE A 33 13.75 3.82 -8.46
C ILE A 33 12.94 2.73 -9.17
N ALA A 34 13.44 1.49 -9.12
CA ALA A 34 12.73 0.32 -9.63
C ALA A 34 11.87 -0.31 -8.52
N LEU A 35 10.62 -0.56 -8.82
CA LEU A 35 9.61 -1.10 -7.92
C LEU A 35 8.98 -2.37 -8.50
N LYS A 36 8.65 -3.30 -7.63
CA LYS A 36 7.97 -4.55 -7.99
C LYS A 36 6.75 -4.75 -7.09
N GLY A 37 5.76 -5.45 -7.62
CA GLY A 37 4.53 -5.80 -6.91
C GLY A 37 3.52 -6.42 -7.85
N TYR A 38 2.25 -6.13 -7.59
CA TYR A 38 1.15 -6.65 -8.40
C TYR A 38 0.20 -5.52 -8.77
N ASN A 39 -0.27 -5.54 -10.00
CA ASN A 39 -1.45 -4.81 -10.42
C ASN A 39 -2.68 -5.66 -10.12
N HIS A 40 -3.65 -5.03 -9.47
CA HIS A 40 -4.99 -5.56 -9.25
C HIS A 40 -5.90 -4.92 -10.30
N ILE A 41 -6.35 -5.71 -11.26
CA ILE A 41 -7.06 -5.24 -12.46
C ILE A 41 -8.52 -5.68 -12.36
N HIS A 42 -9.43 -4.71 -12.38
CA HIS A 42 -10.86 -4.91 -12.33
C HIS A 42 -11.53 -4.34 -13.59
N GLU A 43 -12.51 -5.05 -14.14
CA GLU A 43 -13.35 -4.61 -15.27
C GLU A 43 -14.77 -4.29 -14.77
N PRO A 44 -15.11 -3.05 -14.41
CA PRO A 44 -16.40 -2.70 -13.79
C PRO A 44 -17.62 -3.04 -14.66
N ALA A 45 -17.46 -3.02 -15.99
CA ALA A 45 -18.55 -3.35 -16.92
C ALA A 45 -18.93 -4.84 -16.94
N LYS A 46 -18.07 -5.70 -16.36
CA LYS A 46 -18.31 -7.14 -16.24
C LYS A 46 -18.69 -7.46 -14.80
N VAL A 47 -19.98 -7.48 -14.50
CA VAL A 47 -20.54 -7.59 -13.14
C VAL A 47 -20.00 -8.80 -12.36
N ASP A 48 -19.66 -9.89 -13.04
CA ASP A 48 -19.17 -11.13 -12.43
C ASP A 48 -17.67 -11.38 -12.71
N ALA A 49 -16.96 -10.40 -13.27
CA ALA A 49 -15.54 -10.58 -13.54
C ALA A 49 -14.74 -10.45 -12.24
N PRO A 50 -13.98 -11.49 -11.84
CA PRO A 50 -13.12 -11.39 -10.67
C PRO A 50 -11.97 -10.41 -10.91
N LEU A 51 -11.45 -9.85 -9.84
CA LEU A 51 -10.18 -9.12 -9.87
C LEU A 51 -9.06 -10.05 -10.37
N ARG A 52 -8.19 -9.51 -11.21
CA ARG A 52 -7.02 -10.23 -11.72
C ARG A 52 -5.77 -9.66 -11.08
N ASN A 53 -4.98 -10.54 -10.46
CA ASN A 53 -3.63 -10.21 -10.00
C ASN A 53 -2.63 -10.45 -11.13
N LYS A 54 -1.84 -9.43 -11.44
CA LYS A 54 -0.76 -9.54 -12.41
C LYS A 54 0.53 -8.94 -11.84
N ALA A 55 1.64 -9.67 -11.97
CA ALA A 55 2.95 -9.15 -11.59
C ALA A 55 3.23 -7.84 -12.36
N ALA A 56 3.75 -6.87 -11.66
CA ALA A 56 3.99 -5.53 -12.18
C ALA A 56 5.40 -5.06 -11.85
N LYS A 57 5.97 -4.29 -12.77
CA LYS A 57 7.26 -3.61 -12.60
C LYS A 57 7.05 -2.14 -12.95
N TYR A 58 7.41 -1.27 -12.01
CA TYR A 58 7.34 0.16 -12.23
C TYR A 58 8.72 0.77 -12.05
N GLU A 59 9.02 1.78 -12.83
CA GLU A 59 10.23 2.58 -12.72
C GLU A 59 9.81 4.05 -12.53
N MET A 60 10.36 4.69 -11.51
CA MET A 60 10.14 6.10 -11.22
C MET A 60 11.44 6.87 -11.39
N ASP A 61 11.44 7.88 -12.25
CA ASP A 61 12.50 8.87 -12.36
C ASP A 61 12.04 10.15 -11.68
N ILE A 62 12.54 10.41 -10.47
CA ILE A 62 12.13 11.54 -9.63
C ILE A 62 13.15 12.67 -9.76
N ASN A 63 12.69 13.85 -10.14
CA ASN A 63 13.44 15.11 -10.11
C ASN A 63 12.96 15.95 -8.91
N LEU A 64 13.73 15.94 -7.82
CA LEU A 64 13.36 16.64 -6.59
C LEU A 64 13.49 18.16 -6.72
N SER A 65 14.36 18.67 -7.59
CA SER A 65 14.53 20.11 -7.82
C SER A 65 13.32 20.72 -8.52
N GLN A 66 12.71 19.96 -9.42
CA GLN A 66 11.51 20.37 -10.17
C GLN A 66 10.21 19.86 -9.53
N MET A 67 10.30 19.01 -8.52
CA MET A 67 9.14 18.32 -7.92
C MET A 67 8.29 17.61 -8.98
N THR A 68 8.96 16.88 -9.87
CA THR A 68 8.32 16.10 -10.95
C THR A 68 8.82 14.68 -11.00
N MET A 69 8.05 13.82 -11.65
CA MET A 69 8.37 12.42 -11.82
C MET A 69 8.00 11.96 -13.24
N THR A 70 8.82 11.10 -13.83
CA THR A 70 8.43 10.21 -14.92
C THR A 70 8.15 8.84 -14.34
N LEU A 71 7.01 8.25 -14.68
CA LEU A 71 6.59 6.93 -14.20
C LEU A 71 6.38 6.00 -15.39
N LYS A 72 7.11 4.88 -15.43
CA LYS A 72 6.91 3.79 -16.38
C LYS A 72 6.23 2.63 -15.66
N ALA A 73 5.02 2.30 -16.06
CA ALA A 73 4.21 1.21 -15.52
C ALA A 73 4.16 0.04 -16.51
N THR A 74 4.54 -1.15 -16.08
CA THR A 74 4.51 -2.38 -16.90
C THR A 74 3.65 -3.43 -16.21
N GLY A 75 2.92 -4.25 -17.00
CA GLY A 75 2.05 -5.32 -16.49
C GLY A 75 0.59 -4.92 -16.26
N ALA A 76 0.19 -3.70 -16.64
CA ALA A 76 -1.20 -3.25 -16.54
C ALA A 76 -2.05 -3.66 -17.74
N ILE A 77 -1.47 -3.67 -18.92
CA ILE A 77 -2.14 -3.93 -20.20
C ILE A 77 -1.35 -5.00 -20.97
N GLU A 78 -2.06 -5.82 -21.72
CA GLU A 78 -1.51 -6.77 -22.70
C GLU A 78 -2.16 -6.54 -24.05
N SER A 79 -1.34 -6.60 -25.09
CA SER A 79 -1.78 -6.67 -26.48
C SER A 79 -1.05 -7.82 -27.16
N ASP A 80 -1.79 -8.73 -27.78
CA ASP A 80 -1.27 -9.90 -28.49
C ASP A 80 -0.33 -10.79 -27.65
N GLY A 81 -0.58 -10.84 -26.32
CA GLY A 81 0.23 -11.60 -25.36
C GLY A 81 1.48 -10.88 -24.87
N GLU A 82 1.76 -9.67 -25.35
CA GLU A 82 2.87 -8.84 -24.88
C GLU A 82 2.43 -7.81 -23.84
N GLU A 83 3.27 -7.60 -22.83
CA GLU A 83 3.04 -6.56 -21.82
C GLU A 83 3.32 -5.17 -22.39
N ILE A 84 2.33 -4.29 -22.30
CA ILE A 84 2.45 -2.90 -22.71
C ILE A 84 2.93 -2.04 -21.55
N SER A 85 3.96 -1.25 -21.80
CA SER A 85 4.42 -0.23 -20.85
C SER A 85 3.71 1.10 -21.12
N LEU A 86 3.28 1.74 -20.04
CA LEU A 86 2.71 3.09 -20.04
C LEU A 86 3.70 4.05 -19.40
N VAL A 87 4.16 5.07 -20.14
CA VAL A 87 5.10 6.07 -19.62
C VAL A 87 4.38 7.41 -19.44
N PHE A 88 4.29 7.84 -18.20
CA PHE A 88 3.71 9.11 -17.78
C PHE A 88 4.84 10.10 -17.52
N ASN A 89 4.92 11.16 -18.29
CA ASN A 89 5.96 12.17 -18.17
C ASN A 89 5.49 13.37 -17.36
N ASN A 90 6.41 14.03 -16.66
CA ASN A 90 6.18 15.30 -15.96
C ASN A 90 5.03 15.28 -14.95
N ILE A 91 4.87 14.20 -14.21
CA ILE A 91 3.91 14.12 -13.11
C ILE A 91 4.37 15.07 -12.00
N ALA A 92 3.55 16.08 -11.66
CA ALA A 92 3.84 16.97 -10.55
C ALA A 92 3.70 16.26 -9.20
N LEU A 93 4.73 16.35 -8.36
CA LEU A 93 4.74 15.79 -7.01
C LEU A 93 4.35 16.86 -5.98
N LYS A 94 3.55 16.46 -5.00
CA LYS A 94 3.20 17.28 -3.83
C LYS A 94 3.74 16.60 -2.58
N TYR A 95 4.49 17.36 -1.78
CA TYR A 95 4.97 16.83 -0.49
C TYR A 95 3.81 16.70 0.50
N ASP A 96 3.65 15.52 1.07
CA ASP A 96 2.67 15.23 2.12
C ASP A 96 3.34 15.34 3.49
N GLN A 97 3.12 16.47 4.17
CA GLN A 97 3.68 16.72 5.49
C GLN A 97 3.13 15.77 6.57
N THR A 98 1.95 15.21 6.37
CA THR A 98 1.27 14.37 7.36
C THR A 98 1.86 12.96 7.36
N ASN A 99 2.10 12.41 6.19
CA ASN A 99 2.57 11.03 6.00
C ASN A 99 4.05 10.94 5.66
N GLY A 100 4.72 12.08 5.44
CA GLY A 100 6.15 12.12 5.18
C GLY A 100 6.56 11.51 3.84
N GLY A 101 5.82 11.81 2.78
CA GLY A 101 6.08 11.29 1.44
C GLY A 101 5.65 12.27 0.36
N PHE A 102 5.41 11.75 -0.83
CA PHE A 102 4.89 12.52 -1.95
C PHE A 102 3.55 11.96 -2.40
N SER A 103 2.69 12.83 -2.90
CA SER A 103 1.45 12.44 -3.58
C SER A 103 1.40 13.08 -4.96
N PHE A 104 0.63 12.47 -5.86
CA PHE A 104 0.38 13.00 -7.20
C PHE A 104 -1.02 12.64 -7.65
N SER A 105 -1.57 13.46 -8.55
CA SER A 105 -2.90 13.25 -9.12
C SER A 105 -2.97 13.88 -10.50
N LEU A 106 -3.45 13.11 -11.48
CA LEU A 106 -3.75 13.55 -12.83
C LEU A 106 -5.17 13.08 -13.18
N PRO A 107 -6.13 14.01 -13.40
CA PRO A 107 -7.49 13.64 -13.78
C PRO A 107 -7.55 12.86 -15.09
N GLU A 108 -6.70 13.26 -16.05
CA GLU A 108 -6.57 12.62 -17.36
C GLU A 108 -5.11 12.67 -17.82
N ALA A 109 -4.65 11.60 -18.44
CA ALA A 109 -3.31 11.49 -19.03
C ALA A 109 -3.34 10.62 -20.30
N THR A 110 -2.50 10.98 -21.27
CA THR A 110 -2.21 10.14 -22.44
C THR A 110 -0.75 9.71 -22.33
N PRO A 111 -0.48 8.48 -21.84
CA PRO A 111 0.88 7.98 -21.69
C PRO A 111 1.52 7.71 -23.06
N VAL A 112 2.85 7.76 -23.11
CA VAL A 112 3.60 7.14 -24.20
C VAL A 112 3.60 5.63 -23.97
N THR A 113 3.35 4.85 -25.01
CA THR A 113 3.17 3.40 -24.91
C THR A 113 4.22 2.64 -25.70
N SER A 114 4.55 1.45 -25.28
CA SER A 114 5.57 0.63 -25.97
C SER A 114 5.10 0.07 -27.31
N ASP A 115 3.78 -0.05 -27.52
CA ASP A 115 3.16 -0.52 -28.77
C ASP A 115 2.74 0.60 -29.72
N GLY A 116 2.93 1.86 -29.32
CA GLY A 116 2.56 3.04 -30.10
C GLY A 116 1.05 3.33 -30.18
N ASN A 117 0.21 2.54 -29.50
CA ASN A 117 -1.22 2.75 -29.45
C ASN A 117 -1.59 3.84 -28.43
N ASN A 118 -2.73 4.50 -28.65
CA ASN A 118 -3.23 5.51 -27.74
C ASN A 118 -4.09 4.85 -26.65
N TYR A 119 -3.67 5.01 -25.40
CA TYR A 119 -4.45 4.61 -24.22
C TYR A 119 -4.84 5.86 -23.44
N LYS A 120 -6.13 6.02 -23.21
CA LYS A 120 -6.65 7.04 -22.30
C LYS A 120 -6.51 6.57 -20.87
N VAL A 121 -5.86 7.33 -20.01
CA VAL A 121 -5.79 7.08 -18.58
C VAL A 121 -6.50 8.18 -17.84
N THR A 122 -7.39 7.81 -16.93
CA THR A 122 -8.11 8.74 -16.06
C THR A 122 -7.88 8.41 -14.59
N ASP A 123 -8.08 9.39 -13.72
CA ASP A 123 -7.98 9.25 -12.28
C ASP A 123 -6.65 8.65 -11.80
N LEU A 124 -5.54 9.02 -12.46
CA LEU A 124 -4.21 8.61 -12.01
C LEU A 124 -3.89 9.30 -10.69
N ASN A 125 -3.90 8.52 -9.61
CA ASN A 125 -3.58 9.00 -8.26
C ASN A 125 -2.53 8.11 -7.64
N GLY A 126 -1.61 8.69 -6.89
CA GLY A 126 -0.61 7.90 -6.19
C GLY A 126 0.03 8.60 -5.00
N SER A 127 0.68 7.79 -4.19
CA SER A 127 1.52 8.24 -3.07
C SER A 127 2.81 7.44 -3.03
N ILE A 128 3.89 8.13 -2.69
CA ILE A 128 5.23 7.55 -2.51
C ILE A 128 5.63 7.80 -1.06
N ALA A 129 5.97 6.74 -0.36
CA ALA A 129 6.43 6.82 1.02
C ALA A 129 7.68 5.95 1.22
N ALA A 130 8.54 6.35 2.15
CA ALA A 130 9.68 5.56 2.58
C ALA A 130 9.44 5.05 4.01
N TYR A 131 9.63 3.77 4.22
CA TYR A 131 9.50 3.13 5.53
C TYR A 131 10.83 2.54 5.96
N ALA A 132 11.16 2.72 7.23
CA ALA A 132 12.28 2.04 7.86
C ALA A 132 11.77 0.74 8.50
N LEU A 133 12.28 -0.41 8.07
CA LEU A 133 12.05 -1.67 8.75
C LEU A 133 13.08 -1.83 9.86
N SER A 134 12.66 -1.76 11.10
CA SER A 134 13.49 -2.16 12.23
C SER A 134 13.35 -3.66 12.46
N ASN A 135 14.38 -4.44 12.13
CA ASN A 135 14.47 -5.82 12.59
C ASN A 135 14.90 -5.79 14.07
N SER A 136 14.04 -6.26 14.94
CA SER A 136 14.24 -6.28 16.41
C SER A 136 15.30 -7.28 16.90
N THR A 137 16.05 -7.95 16.03
CA THR A 137 16.96 -9.04 16.40
C THR A 137 18.43 -8.86 16.04
N ALA A 138 18.83 -7.78 15.38
CA ALA A 138 20.26 -7.54 15.16
C ALA A 138 20.55 -6.05 15.00
N SER A 139 21.59 -5.63 15.69
CA SER A 139 22.19 -4.31 15.60
C SER A 139 22.23 -3.76 14.17
N SER A 140 21.63 -2.60 13.98
CA SER A 140 22.08 -1.54 13.08
C SER A 140 21.89 -1.62 11.57
N MET A 141 21.01 -2.41 10.98
CA MET A 141 20.63 -2.16 9.58
C MET A 141 19.15 -1.77 9.48
N VAL A 142 18.91 -0.49 9.42
CA VAL A 142 17.62 0.06 9.01
C VAL A 142 17.55 -0.06 7.49
N THR A 143 16.80 -1.01 6.97
CA THR A 143 16.54 -1.09 5.54
C THR A 143 15.38 -0.16 5.23
N ALA A 144 15.63 0.88 4.48
CA ALA A 144 14.56 1.76 3.99
C ALA A 144 13.91 1.11 2.77
N ILE A 145 12.58 1.01 2.79
CA ILE A 145 11.77 0.53 1.67
C ILE A 145 10.99 1.71 1.13
N THR A 146 11.09 1.95 -0.18
CA THR A 146 10.21 2.86 -0.88
C THR A 146 8.98 2.09 -1.36
N VAL A 147 7.82 2.61 -1.06
CA VAL A 147 6.51 2.07 -1.46
C VAL A 147 5.80 3.10 -2.33
N LEU A 148 5.33 2.65 -3.49
CA LEU A 148 4.40 3.37 -4.34
C LEU A 148 3.02 2.71 -4.24
N GLN A 149 2.03 3.48 -3.84
CA GLN A 149 0.63 3.11 -3.95
C GLN A 149 0.02 3.93 -5.07
N ILE A 150 -0.66 3.27 -6.01
CA ILE A 150 -1.16 3.92 -7.22
C ILE A 150 -2.49 3.33 -7.66
N SER A 151 -3.38 4.18 -8.18
CA SER A 151 -4.62 3.76 -8.84
C SER A 151 -4.89 4.60 -10.06
N TYR A 152 -5.49 4.00 -11.10
CA TYR A 152 -5.90 4.66 -12.33
C TYR A 152 -6.88 3.81 -13.11
N THR A 153 -7.58 4.42 -14.07
CA THR A 153 -8.48 3.73 -15.00
C THR A 153 -7.93 3.84 -16.41
N VAL A 154 -7.95 2.74 -17.16
CA VAL A 154 -7.47 2.68 -18.56
C VAL A 154 -8.64 2.48 -19.50
N ASN A 155 -8.77 3.36 -20.51
CA ASN A 155 -9.79 3.32 -21.57
C ASN A 155 -11.23 3.22 -21.03
N ASP A 156 -11.50 3.80 -19.85
CA ASP A 156 -12.79 3.73 -19.14
C ASP A 156 -13.27 2.27 -18.93
N LYS A 157 -12.34 1.31 -18.98
CA LYS A 157 -12.65 -0.12 -18.96
C LYS A 157 -11.97 -0.88 -17.81
N TYR A 158 -10.74 -0.56 -17.50
CA TYR A 158 -9.95 -1.26 -16.50
C TYR A 158 -9.62 -0.34 -15.35
N ASP A 159 -10.14 -0.64 -14.18
CA ASP A 159 -9.68 -0.03 -12.93
C ASP A 159 -8.46 -0.79 -12.43
N ILE A 160 -7.38 -0.08 -12.18
CA ILE A 160 -6.10 -0.65 -11.76
C ILE A 160 -5.68 0.01 -10.46
N PHE A 161 -5.27 -0.80 -9.50
CA PHE A 161 -4.55 -0.32 -8.34
C PHE A 161 -3.36 -1.23 -8.03
N ALA A 162 -2.32 -0.66 -7.44
CA ALA A 162 -1.13 -1.39 -7.09
C ALA A 162 -0.46 -0.85 -5.83
N THR A 163 0.19 -1.75 -5.10
CA THR A 163 1.22 -1.42 -4.11
C THR A 163 2.52 -2.05 -4.55
N LEU A 164 3.51 -1.24 -4.80
CA LEU A 164 4.82 -1.65 -5.31
C LEU A 164 5.91 -1.16 -4.38
N GLN A 165 7.05 -1.85 -4.35
CA GLN A 165 8.13 -1.53 -3.44
C GLN A 165 9.50 -1.95 -3.93
N THR A 166 10.55 -1.37 -3.33
CA THR A 166 11.95 -1.67 -3.66
C THR A 166 12.47 -2.95 -3.02
N SER A 167 11.76 -3.53 -2.03
CA SER A 167 12.22 -4.74 -1.33
C SER A 167 12.15 -5.99 -2.20
N THR A 168 13.09 -6.89 -2.01
CA THR A 168 13.14 -8.21 -2.64
C THR A 168 12.60 -9.33 -1.75
N SER A 169 12.29 -9.05 -0.46
CA SER A 169 11.70 -10.03 0.46
C SER A 169 10.24 -10.29 0.11
N ALA A 170 9.69 -11.44 0.55
CA ALA A 170 8.27 -11.76 0.44
C ALA A 170 7.46 -10.69 1.18
N THR A 171 6.92 -9.76 0.44
CA THR A 171 6.41 -8.50 0.96
C THR A 171 4.91 -8.44 0.76
N PRO A 172 4.19 -7.77 1.66
CA PRO A 172 2.78 -7.53 1.50
C PRO A 172 2.48 -6.86 0.16
N GLU A 173 1.45 -7.32 -0.51
CA GLU A 173 1.05 -6.78 -1.82
C GLU A 173 0.14 -5.56 -1.70
N ILE A 174 -0.56 -5.41 -0.56
CA ILE A 174 -1.44 -4.27 -0.30
C ILE A 174 -1.17 -3.71 1.09
N TYR A 175 -1.03 -2.39 1.19
CA TYR A 175 -0.80 -1.68 2.44
C TYR A 175 -1.93 -0.67 2.71
N TYR A 176 -2.50 -0.75 3.90
CA TYR A 176 -3.42 0.26 4.43
C TYR A 176 -2.82 0.83 5.71
N THR A 177 -2.17 1.98 5.60
CA THR A 177 -1.47 2.64 6.71
C THR A 177 -2.37 3.62 7.44
N ASN A 178 -2.04 3.91 8.70
CA ASN A 178 -2.77 4.89 9.51
C ASN A 178 -4.29 4.63 9.55
N CYS A 179 -4.66 3.36 9.69
CA CYS A 179 -6.06 2.97 9.73
C CYS A 179 -6.71 3.45 11.03
N SER A 180 -7.86 4.10 10.92
CA SER A 180 -8.68 4.40 12.09
C SER A 180 -9.27 3.09 12.62
N THR A 181 -8.74 2.61 13.75
CA THR A 181 -9.12 1.34 14.36
C THR A 181 -9.76 1.61 15.72
N THR A 182 -10.99 1.14 15.89
CA THR A 182 -11.74 1.21 17.15
C THR A 182 -11.89 -0.19 17.72
N THR A 183 -11.59 -0.33 19.01
CA THR A 183 -11.75 -1.57 19.77
C THR A 183 -12.71 -1.33 20.93
N SER A 184 -13.52 -2.34 21.23
CA SER A 184 -14.45 -2.31 22.37
C SER A 184 -14.55 -3.71 22.99
N ALA A 185 -14.74 -3.75 24.31
CA ALA A 185 -15.05 -4.98 25.06
C ALA A 185 -16.01 -4.64 26.19
N GLU A 186 -16.71 -5.66 26.69
CA GLU A 186 -17.63 -5.47 27.82
C GLU A 186 -16.88 -4.94 29.06
N GLY A 187 -17.40 -3.90 29.67
CA GLY A 187 -16.80 -3.26 30.86
C GLY A 187 -15.55 -2.44 30.59
N ILE A 188 -15.14 -2.27 29.34
CA ILE A 188 -13.96 -1.49 28.94
C ILE A 188 -14.39 -0.34 28.03
N ALA A 189 -13.93 0.87 28.33
CA ALA A 189 -14.20 2.02 27.47
C ALA A 189 -13.65 1.79 26.05
N PRO A 190 -14.40 2.14 24.99
CA PRO A 190 -13.91 2.05 23.61
C PRO A 190 -12.59 2.81 23.44
N PHE A 191 -11.68 2.24 22.68
CA PHE A 191 -10.38 2.82 22.38
C PHE A 191 -10.19 2.94 20.87
N THR A 192 -9.80 4.12 20.40
CA THR A 192 -9.53 4.39 18.98
C THR A 192 -8.06 4.79 18.79
N THR A 193 -7.44 4.21 17.79
CA THR A 193 -6.08 4.53 17.37
C THR A 193 -6.02 4.72 15.86
N THR A 194 -5.02 5.49 15.38
CA THR A 194 -4.79 5.74 13.95
C THR A 194 -3.41 5.28 13.49
N VAL A 195 -2.69 4.51 14.32
CA VAL A 195 -1.33 4.03 13.99
C VAL A 195 -1.31 2.62 13.42
N THR A 196 -2.48 1.94 13.39
CA THR A 196 -2.57 0.58 12.90
C THR A 196 -2.37 0.51 11.39
N THR A 197 -1.59 -0.46 10.92
CA THR A 197 -1.39 -0.75 9.51
C THR A 197 -1.82 -2.18 9.23
N TYR A 198 -2.58 -2.38 8.16
CA TYR A 198 -2.96 -3.70 7.65
C TYR A 198 -2.16 -3.99 6.39
N LEU A 199 -1.47 -5.13 6.37
CA LEU A 199 -0.66 -5.60 5.25
C LEU A 199 -1.27 -6.90 4.75
N VAL A 200 -1.54 -6.99 3.46
CA VAL A 200 -2.05 -8.20 2.82
C VAL A 200 -0.96 -8.80 1.95
N ASN A 201 -0.65 -10.05 2.17
CA ASN A 201 0.25 -10.84 1.35
C ASN A 201 -0.48 -12.05 0.80
N PHE A 202 -0.69 -12.09 -0.52
CA PHE A 202 -1.35 -13.21 -1.18
C PHE A 202 -0.41 -14.41 -1.25
N ILE A 203 -0.88 -15.55 -0.75
CA ILE A 203 -0.19 -16.84 -0.86
C ILE A 203 -0.57 -17.52 -2.17
N THR A 204 -1.88 -17.46 -2.48
CA THR A 204 -2.48 -17.95 -3.72
C THR A 204 -3.58 -16.98 -4.17
N SER A 205 -4.26 -17.26 -5.26
CA SER A 205 -5.44 -16.49 -5.70
C SER A 205 -6.62 -16.56 -4.72
N THR A 206 -6.61 -17.54 -3.79
CA THR A 206 -7.72 -17.78 -2.84
C THR A 206 -7.28 -17.74 -1.38
N LYS A 207 -6.00 -17.50 -1.08
CA LYS A 207 -5.45 -17.45 0.27
C LYS A 207 -4.47 -16.30 0.45
N ALA A 208 -4.54 -15.65 1.59
CA ALA A 208 -3.63 -14.58 1.97
C ALA A 208 -3.25 -14.64 3.45
N ASN A 209 -2.11 -14.07 3.78
CA ASN A 209 -1.80 -13.68 5.16
C ASN A 209 -2.19 -12.20 5.33
N VAL A 210 -2.84 -11.88 6.45
CA VAL A 210 -3.11 -10.48 6.82
C VAL A 210 -2.30 -10.15 8.06
N THR A 211 -1.39 -9.20 7.96
CA THR A 211 -0.58 -8.73 9.08
C THR A 211 -1.13 -7.42 9.60
N ILE A 212 -1.35 -7.34 10.90
CA ILE A 212 -1.76 -6.13 11.59
C ILE A 212 -0.55 -5.62 12.38
N VAL A 213 0.02 -4.51 11.95
CA VAL A 213 1.14 -3.85 12.63
C VAL A 213 0.58 -2.81 13.59
N SER A 214 1.17 -2.71 14.77
CA SER A 214 0.74 -1.83 15.86
C SER A 214 -0.71 -2.08 16.30
N ALA A 215 -1.15 -3.36 16.30
CA ALA A 215 -2.42 -3.74 16.90
C ALA A 215 -2.43 -3.39 18.40
N GLN A 216 -3.45 -2.64 18.83
CA GLN A 216 -3.61 -2.24 20.22
C GLN A 216 -5.10 -2.30 20.59
N PHE A 217 -5.43 -3.06 21.63
CA PHE A 217 -6.83 -3.34 21.99
C PHE A 217 -7.38 -2.45 23.11
N ALA A 218 -6.50 -1.80 23.88
CA ALA A 218 -6.87 -0.81 24.89
C ALA A 218 -5.71 0.18 25.09
N GLN A 219 -6.01 1.37 25.62
CA GLN A 219 -5.04 2.45 25.78
C GLN A 219 -3.76 2.08 26.51
N ARG A 220 -3.83 1.16 27.49
CA ARG A 220 -2.68 0.72 28.31
C ARG A 220 -2.08 -0.61 27.86
N MET A 221 -2.59 -1.22 26.79
CA MET A 221 -2.01 -2.44 26.24
C MET A 221 -0.84 -2.10 25.31
N PRO A 222 0.20 -2.94 25.30
CA PRO A 222 1.28 -2.75 24.35
C PRO A 222 0.78 -2.93 22.91
N GLN A 223 1.41 -2.24 21.98
CA GLN A 223 1.24 -2.50 20.57
C GLN A 223 1.94 -3.79 20.20
N MET A 224 1.32 -4.57 19.31
CA MET A 224 1.86 -5.84 18.85
C MET A 224 1.66 -6.01 17.34
N THR A 225 2.51 -6.81 16.72
CA THR A 225 2.30 -7.26 15.35
C THR A 225 1.67 -8.64 15.38
N MET A 226 0.52 -8.77 14.73
CA MET A 226 -0.24 -10.02 14.62
C MET A 226 -0.33 -10.44 13.17
N VAL A 227 -0.05 -11.70 12.87
CA VAL A 227 -0.24 -12.27 11.54
C VAL A 227 -1.44 -13.23 11.58
N PHE A 228 -2.41 -12.99 10.73
CA PHE A 228 -3.57 -13.86 10.47
C PHE A 228 -3.23 -14.73 9.28
N PRO A 229 -2.85 -16.00 9.50
CA PRO A 229 -2.44 -16.88 8.41
C PRO A 229 -3.64 -17.46 7.66
N ASP A 230 -3.41 -17.82 6.40
CA ASP A 230 -4.31 -18.62 5.56
C ASP A 230 -5.75 -18.11 5.47
N VAL A 231 -5.93 -16.80 5.55
CA VAL A 231 -7.24 -16.14 5.38
C VAL A 231 -7.78 -16.42 3.96
N ASP A 232 -9.05 -16.79 3.86
CA ASP A 232 -9.72 -17.00 2.58
C ASP A 232 -9.84 -15.69 1.81
N VAL A 233 -9.59 -15.73 0.51
CA VAL A 233 -9.72 -14.60 -0.40
C VAL A 233 -10.81 -14.91 -1.42
N GLU A 234 -11.79 -14.05 -1.48
CA GLU A 234 -12.83 -14.03 -2.50
C GLU A 234 -12.65 -12.77 -3.36
N MET A 235 -12.57 -12.95 -4.65
CA MET A 235 -12.53 -11.84 -5.61
C MET A 235 -13.96 -11.57 -6.08
N THR A 236 -14.40 -10.32 -5.94
CA THR A 236 -15.74 -9.88 -6.33
C THR A 236 -15.66 -8.71 -7.31
N ALA A 237 -16.75 -8.37 -7.96
CA ALA A 237 -16.82 -7.20 -8.82
C ALA A 237 -16.56 -5.88 -8.08
N SER A 238 -16.76 -5.84 -6.76
CA SER A 238 -16.55 -4.65 -5.93
C SER A 238 -15.18 -4.59 -5.25
N GLY A 239 -14.37 -5.66 -5.32
CA GLY A 239 -13.05 -5.71 -4.70
C GLY A 239 -12.71 -7.08 -4.13
N TYR A 240 -11.78 -7.13 -3.20
CA TYR A 240 -11.45 -8.34 -2.43
C TYR A 240 -12.26 -8.43 -1.15
N VAL A 241 -12.64 -9.65 -0.81
CA VAL A 241 -13.17 -10.01 0.51
C VAL A 241 -12.22 -11.05 1.12
N PHE A 242 -11.63 -10.70 2.25
CA PHE A 242 -10.79 -11.58 3.07
C PHE A 242 -11.61 -12.03 4.26
N LYS A 243 -11.70 -13.33 4.52
CA LYS A 243 -12.55 -13.86 5.60
C LYS A 243 -11.96 -15.09 6.29
N ALA A 244 -12.27 -15.22 7.57
CA ALA A 244 -12.04 -16.42 8.35
C ALA A 244 -13.05 -16.46 9.51
N ASP A 245 -13.75 -17.59 9.67
CA ASP A 245 -14.69 -17.75 10.78
C ASP A 245 -13.93 -17.84 12.11
N GLU A 246 -12.79 -18.53 12.11
CA GLU A 246 -11.92 -18.70 13.25
C GLU A 246 -10.47 -18.84 12.79
N LEU A 247 -9.55 -18.17 13.50
CA LEU A 247 -8.11 -18.36 13.29
C LEU A 247 -7.31 -18.12 14.58
N ILE A 248 -6.12 -18.70 14.63
CA ILE A 248 -5.14 -18.47 15.69
C ILE A 248 -4.05 -17.57 15.10
N PRO A 249 -3.93 -16.31 15.56
CA PRO A 249 -2.91 -15.41 15.06
C PRO A 249 -1.52 -15.86 15.50
N LYS A 250 -0.50 -15.46 14.74
CA LYS A 250 0.89 -15.57 15.15
C LYS A 250 1.39 -14.19 15.64
N ILE A 251 2.15 -14.21 16.72
CA ILE A 251 2.87 -13.06 17.25
C ILE A 251 4.34 -13.49 17.33
N SER A 252 5.24 -12.74 16.67
CA SER A 252 6.65 -13.14 16.53
C SER A 252 6.80 -14.58 16.02
N ASP A 253 6.08 -14.94 14.96
CA ASP A 253 6.01 -16.27 14.33
C ASP A 253 5.47 -17.41 15.20
N THR A 254 5.08 -17.13 16.45
CA THR A 254 4.54 -18.11 17.37
C THR A 254 3.01 -18.07 17.37
N PRO A 255 2.29 -19.21 17.15
CA PRO A 255 0.86 -19.26 17.28
C PRO A 255 0.41 -18.88 18.70
N MET A 256 -0.61 -18.03 18.81
CA MET A 256 -1.12 -17.51 20.09
C MET A 256 -2.59 -17.90 20.31
N PRO A 257 -2.89 -19.11 20.80
CA PRO A 257 -4.27 -19.55 21.05
C PRO A 257 -5.05 -18.66 22.03
N SER A 258 -4.32 -17.99 22.95
CA SER A 258 -4.90 -17.02 23.88
C SER A 258 -5.37 -15.73 23.23
N HIS A 259 -5.12 -15.55 21.93
CA HIS A 259 -5.54 -14.41 21.11
C HIS A 259 -6.42 -14.87 19.93
N LYS A 260 -7.20 -15.93 20.15
CA LYS A 260 -8.10 -16.49 19.13
C LYS A 260 -8.96 -15.39 18.50
N VAL A 261 -8.97 -15.35 17.18
CA VAL A 261 -9.77 -14.41 16.37
C VAL A 261 -10.96 -15.15 15.78
N THR A 262 -12.11 -14.49 15.78
CA THR A 262 -13.34 -15.00 15.17
C THR A 262 -13.98 -13.91 14.30
N ASN A 263 -14.75 -14.36 13.30
CA ASN A 263 -15.51 -13.50 12.38
C ASN A 263 -14.62 -12.44 11.70
N PHE A 264 -13.40 -12.82 11.33
CA PHE A 264 -12.54 -11.90 10.57
C PHE A 264 -13.14 -11.66 9.20
N ARG A 265 -13.31 -10.38 8.88
CA ARG A 265 -13.72 -9.92 7.56
C ARG A 265 -13.01 -8.61 7.24
N MET A 266 -12.37 -8.58 6.08
CA MET A 266 -11.79 -7.37 5.50
C MET A 266 -12.32 -7.24 4.06
N GLU A 267 -12.77 -6.06 3.69
CA GLU A 267 -13.27 -5.79 2.34
C GLU A 267 -12.52 -4.60 1.76
N THR A 268 -12.20 -4.68 0.48
CA THR A 268 -11.59 -3.57 -0.26
C THR A 268 -12.57 -3.03 -1.28
N SER A 269 -12.46 -1.75 -1.62
CA SER A 269 -13.17 -1.20 -2.78
C SER A 269 -12.56 -1.70 -4.10
N SER A 270 -13.27 -1.55 -5.21
CA SER A 270 -12.85 -2.01 -6.55
C SER A 270 -11.48 -1.46 -6.98
N LYS A 271 -11.15 -0.22 -6.59
CA LYS A 271 -9.83 0.39 -6.83
C LYS A 271 -8.87 0.17 -5.65
N GLY A 272 -9.20 -0.69 -4.68
CA GLY A 272 -8.40 -0.90 -3.48
C GLY A 272 -8.21 0.34 -2.59
N ALA A 273 -8.85 1.45 -2.93
CA ALA A 273 -8.62 2.74 -2.28
C ALA A 273 -9.08 2.79 -0.83
N VAL A 274 -10.03 1.96 -0.46
CA VAL A 274 -10.60 1.89 0.90
C VAL A 274 -10.69 0.44 1.33
N ALA A 275 -10.33 0.16 2.57
CA ALA A 275 -10.56 -1.12 3.21
C ALA A 275 -11.38 -0.93 4.49
N SER A 276 -12.34 -1.81 4.71
CA SER A 276 -13.00 -1.99 6.01
C SER A 276 -12.55 -3.31 6.62
N VAL A 277 -12.31 -3.33 7.94
CA VAL A 277 -11.89 -4.53 8.68
C VAL A 277 -12.76 -4.69 9.91
N ALA A 278 -13.23 -5.88 10.15
CA ALA A 278 -13.96 -6.22 11.38
C ALA A 278 -13.58 -7.63 11.86
N PHE A 279 -13.40 -7.81 13.16
CA PHE A 279 -13.20 -9.12 13.79
C PHE A 279 -13.39 -9.04 15.30
N ASN A 280 -13.51 -10.21 15.92
CA ASN A 280 -13.44 -10.33 17.37
C ASN A 280 -12.13 -11.03 17.75
N CYS A 281 -11.49 -10.59 18.84
CA CYS A 281 -10.27 -11.18 19.36
C CYS A 281 -10.42 -11.47 20.86
N ASN A 282 -10.27 -12.72 21.25
CA ASN A 282 -10.25 -13.07 22.67
C ASN A 282 -8.85 -12.87 23.23
N ILE A 283 -8.72 -12.05 24.26
CA ILE A 283 -7.45 -11.81 24.94
C ILE A 283 -7.66 -12.04 26.42
N LYS A 284 -7.05 -13.10 26.97
CA LYS A 284 -7.14 -13.46 28.39
C LYS A 284 -8.59 -13.55 28.91
N GLY A 285 -9.50 -14.08 28.09
CA GLY A 285 -10.91 -14.26 28.45
C GLY A 285 -11.82 -13.06 28.16
N LEU A 286 -11.26 -11.91 27.76
CA LEU A 286 -12.03 -10.77 27.31
C LEU A 286 -12.17 -10.80 25.78
N ASN A 287 -13.38 -10.55 25.31
CA ASN A 287 -13.71 -10.54 23.88
C ASN A 287 -13.71 -9.10 23.38
N TYR A 288 -12.70 -8.75 22.58
CA TYR A 288 -12.58 -7.44 21.95
C TYR A 288 -13.19 -7.48 20.55
N SER A 289 -14.15 -6.61 20.29
CA SER A 289 -14.63 -6.32 18.93
C SER A 289 -13.77 -5.23 18.33
N VAL A 290 -13.27 -5.46 17.13
CA VAL A 290 -12.39 -4.55 16.38
C VAL A 290 -13.08 -4.14 15.10
N ALA A 291 -13.11 -2.84 14.83
CA ALA A 291 -13.56 -2.28 13.57
C ALA A 291 -12.53 -1.25 13.08
N ALA A 292 -12.12 -1.35 11.83
CA ALA A 292 -11.15 -0.43 11.25
C ALA A 292 -11.55 0.01 9.85
N MET A 293 -11.10 1.22 9.50
CA MET A 293 -11.18 1.78 8.16
C MET A 293 -9.80 2.25 7.74
N GLY A 294 -9.34 1.77 6.60
CA GLY A 294 -8.08 2.16 5.98
C GLY A 294 -8.28 2.76 4.60
N LYS A 295 -7.35 3.61 4.19
CA LYS A 295 -7.28 4.14 2.83
C LYS A 295 -5.92 3.80 2.25
N LEU A 296 -5.90 3.34 1.01
CA LEU A 296 -4.67 3.04 0.28
C LEU A 296 -3.89 4.33 0.00
N LEU A 297 -4.61 5.38 -0.38
CA LEU A 297 -4.05 6.68 -0.71
C LEU A 297 -4.64 7.75 0.22
N PRO A 298 -3.83 8.72 0.68
CA PRO A 298 -4.38 9.87 1.36
C PRO A 298 -5.38 10.55 0.43
N SER A 299 -6.60 10.79 0.90
CA SER A 299 -7.59 11.51 0.14
C SER A 299 -7.07 12.93 -0.12
N VAL A 300 -6.71 13.23 -1.36
CA VAL A 300 -6.56 14.61 -1.79
C VAL A 300 -7.94 15.24 -1.64
N LYS A 301 -8.14 16.08 -0.63
CA LYS A 301 -9.33 16.92 -0.57
C LYS A 301 -9.29 17.78 -1.84
N GLN A 302 -10.15 17.47 -2.80
CA GLN A 302 -10.48 18.42 -3.83
C GLN A 302 -11.10 19.62 -3.10
N ASN A 303 -10.31 20.66 -2.89
CA ASN A 303 -10.89 21.97 -2.60
C ASN A 303 -11.60 22.37 -3.90
N SER A 304 -12.90 22.09 -3.95
CA SER A 304 -13.79 22.77 -4.87
C SER A 304 -13.84 24.22 -4.38
N GLU A 305 -12.91 25.03 -4.83
CA GLU A 305 -13.07 26.48 -4.76
C GLU A 305 -14.28 26.85 -5.64
N LYS A 306 -15.30 27.36 -4.95
CA LYS A 306 -16.42 28.08 -5.58
C LYS A 306 -15.94 29.46 -6.03
#